data_99d481d3c17fb7be908af5858f5cb23d
#
_entry.id   99d481d3c17fb7be908af5858f5cb23d
#
_cell.length_a   1.000
_cell.length_b   1.000
_cell.length_c   1.000
_cell.angle_alpha   90.00
_cell.angle_beta   90.00
_cell.angle_gamma   90.00
#
_symmetry.space_group_name_H-M   'P 1'
#
loop_
_entity.id
_entity.type
_entity.pdbx_description
1 polymer ?
#
loop_
_entity_poly.entity_id
_entity_poly.type
_entity_poly.pdbx_seq_one_letter_code
_entity_poly.pdbx_strand_id
1 'polypeptide(L)'
;RQALKSNHEHIARFEAQLNRELDGVRINDLVEIRVDIHTDPKFRNLVEEANNIDPYGNQLQSDAFYDRLRVFVADFFGEQGGSKRLTMDRVITGISYRTRKENAANLDKKGQSTSTTALINLELVYRLLKRVLYPGVQLSFPMVLDELASVDISQMPSLLERLRKQGFNLFSAATHSASAEVIYLIGRHLE
;
A
#
# COMPACT_ATOMS: atom_id res chain seq x y z
N ARG A 1 -15.36 0.12 -22.59
CA ARG A 1 -16.23 -0.19 -21.47
C ARG A 1 -15.70 -1.37 -20.66
N GLN A 2 -15.58 -2.55 -21.26
CA GLN A 2 -15.16 -3.77 -20.56
C GLN A 2 -13.80 -3.63 -19.87
N ALA A 3 -12.82 -3.03 -20.55
CA ALA A 3 -11.49 -2.79 -19.96
C ALA A 3 -11.53 -1.86 -18.75
N LEU A 4 -12.31 -0.77 -18.79
CA LEU A 4 -12.48 0.14 -17.66
C LEU A 4 -13.09 -0.56 -16.45
N LYS A 5 -14.17 -1.30 -16.67
CA LYS A 5 -14.85 -2.08 -15.64
C LYS A 5 -13.91 -3.12 -15.04
N SER A 6 -13.20 -3.89 -15.88
CA SER A 6 -12.24 -4.89 -15.44
C SER A 6 -11.12 -4.30 -14.57
N ASN A 7 -10.57 -3.15 -14.97
CA ASN A 7 -9.52 -2.48 -14.19
C ASN A 7 -10.04 -1.97 -12.84
N HIS A 8 -11.24 -1.39 -12.81
CA HIS A 8 -11.87 -0.96 -11.56
C HIS A 8 -12.11 -2.15 -10.62
N GLU A 9 -12.64 -3.25 -11.13
CA GLU A 9 -12.84 -4.48 -10.36
C GLU A 9 -11.52 -5.10 -9.88
N HIS A 10 -10.44 -4.97 -10.65
CA HIS A 10 -9.12 -5.41 -10.23
C HIS A 10 -8.60 -4.59 -9.04
N ILE A 11 -8.73 -3.27 -9.09
CA ILE A 11 -8.32 -2.39 -7.98
C ILE A 11 -9.14 -2.72 -6.73
N ALA A 12 -10.46 -2.83 -6.85
CA ALA A 12 -11.34 -3.17 -5.72
C ALA A 12 -11.03 -4.55 -5.12
N ARG A 13 -10.78 -5.56 -5.96
CA ARG A 13 -10.36 -6.89 -5.51
C ARG A 13 -9.01 -6.88 -4.82
N PHE A 14 -8.06 -6.11 -5.34
CA PHE A 14 -6.75 -5.95 -4.76
C PHE A 14 -6.84 -5.30 -3.36
N GLU A 15 -7.60 -4.22 -3.23
CA GLU A 15 -7.87 -3.56 -1.93
C GLU A 15 -8.53 -4.53 -0.94
N ALA A 16 -9.59 -5.21 -1.35
CA ALA A 16 -10.28 -6.18 -0.50
C ALA A 16 -9.39 -7.35 -0.06
N GLN A 17 -8.50 -7.82 -0.93
CA GLN A 17 -7.56 -8.88 -0.61
C GLN A 17 -6.46 -8.39 0.34
N LEU A 18 -5.92 -7.19 0.12
CA LEU A 18 -4.94 -6.58 1.02
C LEU A 18 -5.53 -6.40 2.42
N ASN A 19 -6.76 -5.91 2.51
CA ASN A 19 -7.47 -5.77 3.76
C ASN A 19 -7.73 -7.10 4.47
N ARG A 20 -8.06 -8.17 3.75
CA ARG A 20 -8.17 -9.52 4.33
C ARG A 20 -6.83 -10.04 4.87
N GLU A 21 -5.74 -9.76 4.21
CA GLU A 21 -4.41 -10.14 4.70
C GLU A 21 -3.98 -9.34 5.93
N LEU A 22 -4.53 -8.15 6.13
CA LEU A 22 -4.32 -7.32 7.32
C LEU A 22 -5.23 -7.70 8.48
N ASP A 23 -6.25 -8.52 8.26
CA ASP A 23 -7.12 -9.00 9.33
C ASP A 23 -6.31 -9.72 10.41
N GLY A 24 -6.52 -9.33 11.66
CA GLY A 24 -5.82 -9.88 12.81
C GLY A 24 -4.39 -9.38 13.02
N VAL A 25 -3.87 -8.51 12.16
CA VAL A 25 -2.58 -7.85 12.39
C VAL A 25 -2.72 -6.85 13.53
N ARG A 26 -1.87 -7.00 14.54
CA ARG A 26 -1.78 -6.10 15.68
C ARG A 26 -0.45 -5.36 15.64
N ILE A 27 -0.49 -4.06 15.81
CA ILE A 27 0.67 -3.18 15.88
C ILE A 27 0.47 -2.24 17.06
N ASN A 28 1.27 -2.40 18.10
CA ASN A 28 1.11 -1.66 19.36
C ASN A 28 -0.33 -1.81 19.92
N ASP A 29 -1.02 -0.70 20.13
CA ASP A 29 -2.41 -0.63 20.59
C ASP A 29 -3.46 -0.72 19.45
N LEU A 30 -2.99 -0.89 18.20
CA LEU A 30 -3.87 -1.04 17.06
C LEU A 30 -4.34 -2.48 16.89
N VAL A 31 -5.65 -2.65 16.83
CA VAL A 31 -6.32 -3.95 16.66
C VAL A 31 -6.89 -4.15 15.26
N GLU A 32 -6.97 -3.08 14.48
CA GLU A 32 -7.47 -3.14 13.11
C GLU A 32 -6.77 -2.09 12.24
N ILE A 33 -6.40 -2.51 11.03
CA ILE A 33 -5.81 -1.66 10.01
C ILE A 33 -6.58 -1.92 8.71
N ARG A 34 -7.07 -0.86 8.09
CA ARG A 34 -7.75 -0.89 6.79
C ARG A 34 -7.09 0.05 5.82
N VAL A 35 -6.84 -0.45 4.64
CA VAL A 35 -6.22 0.29 3.53
C VAL A 35 -7.30 0.74 2.58
N ASP A 36 -7.18 1.97 2.12
CA ASP A 36 -8.02 2.57 1.09
C ASP A 36 -7.11 2.95 -0.10
N ILE A 37 -7.44 2.43 -1.30
CA ILE A 37 -6.74 2.76 -2.53
C ILE A 37 -7.48 3.90 -3.23
N HIS A 38 -6.79 5.03 -3.42
CA HIS A 38 -7.35 6.19 -4.07
C HIS A 38 -7.08 6.14 -5.56
N THR A 39 -8.13 6.37 -6.34
CA THR A 39 -8.03 6.45 -7.79
C THR A 39 -8.35 7.86 -8.28
N ASP A 40 -7.81 8.21 -9.44
CA ASP A 40 -8.06 9.50 -10.07
C ASP A 40 -9.58 9.72 -10.27
N PRO A 41 -10.10 10.91 -9.93
CA PRO A 41 -11.51 11.24 -10.10
C PRO A 41 -12.01 11.07 -11.54
N LYS A 42 -11.20 11.41 -12.54
CA LYS A 42 -11.58 11.25 -13.97
C LYS A 42 -11.79 9.77 -14.30
N PHE A 43 -10.93 8.89 -13.76
CA PHE A 43 -11.07 7.45 -13.92
C PHE A 43 -12.39 6.95 -13.31
N ARG A 44 -12.70 7.35 -12.06
CA ARG A 44 -13.95 6.96 -11.38
C ARG A 44 -15.19 7.41 -12.14
N ASN A 45 -15.23 8.68 -12.50
CA ASN A 45 -16.37 9.25 -13.22
C ASN A 45 -16.60 8.51 -14.55
N LEU A 46 -15.53 8.20 -15.27
CA LEU A 46 -15.64 7.47 -16.54
C LEU A 46 -16.12 6.03 -16.34
N VAL A 47 -15.70 5.36 -15.25
CA VAL A 47 -16.19 4.01 -14.89
C VAL A 47 -17.68 4.06 -14.55
N GLU A 48 -18.14 5.05 -13.78
CA GLU A 48 -19.54 5.24 -13.43
C GLU A 48 -20.38 5.49 -14.68
N GLU A 49 -19.96 6.39 -15.55
CA GLU A 49 -20.63 6.64 -16.83
C GLU A 49 -20.70 5.38 -17.70
N ALA A 50 -19.58 4.65 -17.80
CA ALA A 50 -19.51 3.41 -18.55
C ALA A 50 -20.44 2.31 -17.98
N ASN A 51 -20.67 2.29 -16.68
CA ASN A 51 -21.60 1.35 -16.04
C ASN A 51 -23.07 1.70 -16.33
N ASN A 52 -23.38 2.98 -16.46
CA ASN A 52 -24.73 3.48 -16.75
C ASN A 52 -25.15 3.36 -18.23
N ILE A 53 -24.23 2.95 -19.11
CA ILE A 53 -24.54 2.71 -20.52
C ILE A 53 -25.40 1.43 -20.63
N ASP A 54 -26.61 1.55 -21.15
CA ASP A 54 -27.43 0.39 -21.50
C ASP A 54 -26.72 -0.46 -22.58
N PRO A 55 -26.39 -1.72 -22.31
CA PRO A 55 -25.70 -2.59 -23.27
C PRO A 55 -26.58 -2.95 -24.48
N TYR A 56 -27.90 -2.82 -24.35
CA TYR A 56 -28.88 -3.17 -25.38
C TYR A 56 -29.56 -1.94 -25.98
N GLY A 57 -29.26 -0.73 -25.44
CA GLY A 57 -29.80 0.49 -25.95
C GLY A 57 -29.12 0.93 -27.24
N ASN A 58 -29.88 1.22 -28.26
CA ASN A 58 -29.40 1.82 -29.52
C ASN A 58 -29.08 3.33 -29.35
N GLN A 59 -28.96 3.82 -28.13
CA GLN A 59 -28.68 5.23 -27.89
C GLN A 59 -27.18 5.51 -28.04
N LEU A 60 -26.84 6.31 -29.04
CA LEU A 60 -25.53 6.94 -29.14
C LEU A 60 -25.29 7.76 -27.87
N GLN A 61 -24.09 7.58 -27.27
CA GLN A 61 -23.69 8.39 -26.14
C GLN A 61 -23.57 9.86 -26.55
N SER A 62 -23.67 10.78 -25.58
CA SER A 62 -23.50 12.21 -25.86
C SER A 62 -22.11 12.54 -26.35
N ASP A 63 -21.96 13.57 -27.16
CA ASP A 63 -20.65 14.06 -27.60
C ASP A 63 -19.74 14.37 -26.41
N ALA A 64 -20.30 14.90 -25.32
CA ALA A 64 -19.60 15.15 -24.07
C ALA A 64 -19.00 13.88 -23.43
N PHE A 65 -19.63 12.71 -23.58
CA PHE A 65 -19.06 11.44 -23.15
C PHE A 65 -17.82 11.07 -23.98
N TYR A 66 -17.93 11.20 -25.31
CA TYR A 66 -16.79 10.89 -26.20
C TYR A 66 -15.63 11.84 -26.02
N ASP A 67 -15.88 13.11 -25.72
CA ASP A 67 -14.82 14.07 -25.41
C ASP A 67 -14.11 13.74 -24.10
N ARG A 68 -14.84 13.40 -23.04
CA ARG A 68 -14.22 12.90 -21.79
C ARG A 68 -13.42 11.63 -22.00
N LEU A 69 -13.92 10.71 -22.81
CA LEU A 69 -13.21 9.48 -23.16
C LEU A 69 -11.90 9.78 -23.91
N ARG A 70 -11.89 10.75 -24.84
CA ARG A 70 -10.68 11.17 -25.55
C ARG A 70 -9.64 11.74 -24.60
N VAL A 71 -10.06 12.63 -23.70
CA VAL A 71 -9.18 13.21 -22.67
C VAL A 71 -8.62 12.10 -21.77
N PHE A 72 -9.46 11.19 -21.34
CA PHE A 72 -9.05 10.05 -20.52
C PHE A 72 -8.01 9.18 -21.26
N VAL A 73 -8.25 8.85 -22.52
CA VAL A 73 -7.29 8.04 -23.30
C VAL A 73 -5.96 8.77 -23.45
N ALA A 74 -5.98 10.08 -23.66
CA ALA A 74 -4.74 10.87 -23.74
C ALA A 74 -3.98 10.92 -22.42
N ASP A 75 -4.69 11.05 -21.29
CA ASP A 75 -4.09 11.21 -19.96
C ASP A 75 -3.55 9.86 -19.39
N PHE A 76 -4.27 8.78 -19.60
CA PHE A 76 -4.02 7.50 -18.92
C PHE A 76 -3.42 6.39 -19.78
N PHE A 77 -3.50 6.49 -21.11
CA PHE A 77 -2.87 5.51 -21.99
C PHE A 77 -1.52 6.03 -22.48
N GLY A 78 -0.46 5.48 -21.90
CA GLY A 78 0.91 5.75 -22.39
C GLY A 78 1.23 4.92 -23.63
N GLU A 79 2.05 5.46 -24.51
CA GLU A 79 2.66 4.71 -25.61
C GLU A 79 3.90 3.96 -25.09
N GLN A 80 3.77 2.68 -24.89
CA GLN A 80 4.92 1.78 -24.68
C GLN A 80 4.92 0.70 -25.77
N GLY A 81 5.96 0.72 -26.59
CA GLY A 81 6.17 -0.32 -27.60
C GLY A 81 5.07 -0.43 -28.66
N GLY A 82 4.42 0.67 -29.03
CA GLY A 82 3.35 0.71 -30.04
C GLY A 82 1.98 0.21 -29.56
N SER A 83 1.84 -0.13 -28.29
CA SER A 83 0.57 -0.55 -27.67
C SER A 83 0.11 0.47 -26.63
N LYS A 84 -1.07 1.03 -26.84
CA LYS A 84 -1.71 1.90 -25.82
C LYS A 84 -2.21 1.03 -24.67
N ARG A 85 -1.54 1.08 -23.52
CA ARG A 85 -1.94 0.37 -22.30
C ARG A 85 -2.32 1.35 -21.22
N LEU A 86 -3.37 1.02 -20.50
CA LEU A 86 -3.73 1.72 -19.26
C LEU A 86 -2.65 1.44 -18.22
N THR A 87 -2.00 2.49 -17.71
CA THR A 87 -0.97 2.38 -16.71
C THR A 87 -1.56 2.66 -15.33
N MET A 88 -1.45 1.69 -14.41
CA MET A 88 -2.05 1.76 -13.08
C MET A 88 -1.40 2.85 -12.21
N ASP A 89 -0.15 3.19 -12.44
CA ASP A 89 0.58 4.28 -11.79
C ASP A 89 -0.04 5.67 -12.04
N ARG A 90 -0.78 5.81 -13.14
CA ARG A 90 -1.54 7.04 -13.42
C ARG A 90 -2.97 7.00 -12.88
N VAL A 91 -3.52 5.81 -12.73
CA VAL A 91 -4.90 5.62 -12.22
C VAL A 91 -4.93 5.67 -10.70
N ILE A 92 -3.95 5.06 -10.04
CA ILE A 92 -3.85 5.05 -8.57
C ILE A 92 -3.10 6.30 -8.13
N THR A 93 -3.80 7.19 -7.44
CA THR A 93 -3.25 8.46 -6.95
C THR A 93 -2.64 8.36 -5.56
N GLY A 94 -2.93 7.30 -4.83
CA GLY A 94 -2.36 7.10 -3.51
C GLY A 94 -2.98 5.92 -2.76
N ILE A 95 -2.33 5.60 -1.65
CA ILE A 95 -2.81 4.61 -0.68
C ILE A 95 -2.84 5.30 0.67
N SER A 96 -3.96 5.22 1.37
CA SER A 96 -4.08 5.65 2.76
C SER A 96 -4.56 4.50 3.63
N TYR A 97 -4.47 4.67 4.93
CA TYR A 97 -4.98 3.68 5.87
C TYR A 97 -5.80 4.34 6.99
N ARG A 98 -6.70 3.56 7.54
CA ARG A 98 -7.47 3.87 8.74
C ARG A 98 -7.13 2.81 9.78
N THR A 99 -7.10 3.22 11.04
CA THR A 99 -6.73 2.33 12.14
C THR A 99 -7.75 2.40 13.25
N ARG A 100 -7.89 1.33 13.99
CA ARG A 100 -8.71 1.28 15.20
C ARG A 100 -7.85 0.80 16.38
N LYS A 101 -7.88 1.57 17.45
CA LYS A 101 -7.26 1.21 18.72
C LYS A 101 -8.16 0.27 19.50
N GLU A 102 -7.58 -0.50 20.41
CA GLU A 102 -8.31 -1.46 21.24
C GLU A 102 -9.49 -0.83 22.01
N ASN A 103 -9.33 0.41 22.47
CA ASN A 103 -10.34 1.14 23.22
C ASN A 103 -11.24 2.05 22.36
N ALA A 104 -11.14 1.97 21.04
CA ALA A 104 -11.91 2.79 20.12
C ALA A 104 -13.00 1.98 19.41
N ALA A 105 -14.19 2.57 19.28
CA ALA A 105 -15.31 1.92 18.60
C ALA A 105 -15.16 1.97 17.06
N ASN A 106 -14.55 3.02 16.52
CA ASN A 106 -14.51 3.28 15.08
C ASN A 106 -13.09 3.34 14.54
N LEU A 107 -12.98 3.07 13.23
CA LEU A 107 -11.77 3.32 12.44
C LEU A 107 -11.55 4.84 12.30
N ASP A 108 -10.33 5.29 12.56
CA ASP A 108 -9.95 6.71 12.48
C ASP A 108 -8.78 6.90 11.50
N LYS A 109 -8.79 8.04 10.80
CA LYS A 109 -7.69 8.49 9.94
C LYS A 109 -6.61 9.29 10.68
N LYS A 110 -6.74 9.43 12.02
CA LYS A 110 -5.75 10.17 12.80
C LYS A 110 -4.34 9.64 12.60
N GLY A 111 -3.41 10.56 12.47
CA GLY A 111 -2.00 10.26 12.39
C GLY A 111 -1.55 9.44 13.60
N GLN A 112 -0.83 8.37 13.34
CA GLN A 112 -0.18 7.55 14.35
C GLN A 112 1.18 8.16 14.72
N SER A 113 1.79 7.70 15.80
CA SER A 113 3.19 8.04 16.10
C SER A 113 4.11 7.63 14.94
N THR A 114 5.24 8.26 14.80
CA THR A 114 6.22 7.97 13.74
C THR A 114 6.58 6.48 13.72
N SER A 115 6.82 5.89 14.88
CA SER A 115 7.13 4.45 15.01
C SER A 115 5.97 3.55 14.58
N THR A 116 4.75 3.84 15.01
CA THR A 116 3.56 3.07 14.61
C THR A 116 3.33 3.17 13.11
N THR A 117 3.49 4.38 12.53
CA THR A 117 3.41 4.60 11.08
C THR A 117 4.47 3.78 10.33
N ALA A 118 5.71 3.77 10.81
CA ALA A 118 6.78 2.97 10.21
C ALA A 118 6.45 1.47 10.22
N LEU A 119 5.89 0.95 11.31
CA LEU A 119 5.48 -0.45 11.42
C LEU A 119 4.31 -0.80 10.49
N ILE A 120 3.33 0.09 10.33
CA ILE A 120 2.23 -0.09 9.37
C ILE A 120 2.79 -0.14 7.94
N ASN A 121 3.64 0.82 7.59
CA ASN A 121 4.26 0.87 6.28
C ASN A 121 5.09 -0.39 5.98
N LEU A 122 5.83 -0.87 6.98
CA LEU A 122 6.59 -2.10 6.91
C LEU A 122 5.70 -3.31 6.58
N GLU A 123 4.60 -3.45 7.30
CA GLU A 123 3.64 -4.53 7.09
C GLU A 123 3.01 -4.47 5.69
N LEU A 124 2.70 -3.26 5.21
CA LEU A 124 2.17 -3.05 3.87
C LEU A 124 3.20 -3.42 2.79
N VAL A 125 4.43 -2.92 2.91
CA VAL A 125 5.52 -3.22 1.96
C VAL A 125 5.77 -4.73 1.90
N TYR A 126 5.82 -5.41 3.04
CA TYR A 126 5.97 -6.86 3.08
C TYR A 126 4.89 -7.58 2.26
N ARG A 127 3.60 -7.22 2.47
CA ARG A 127 2.49 -7.86 1.76
C ARG A 127 2.53 -7.58 0.26
N LEU A 128 2.89 -6.37 -0.12
CA LEU A 128 3.05 -5.99 -1.51
C LEU A 128 4.19 -6.77 -2.17
N LEU A 129 5.35 -6.85 -1.52
CA LEU A 129 6.51 -7.60 -2.02
C LEU A 129 6.20 -9.10 -2.15
N LYS A 130 5.54 -9.68 -1.16
CA LYS A 130 5.15 -11.09 -1.20
C LYS A 130 4.29 -11.45 -2.41
N ARG A 131 3.52 -10.51 -2.95
CA ARG A 131 2.68 -10.70 -4.14
C ARG A 131 3.45 -10.65 -5.45
N VAL A 132 4.55 -9.92 -5.46
CA VAL A 132 5.41 -9.79 -6.65
C VAL A 132 6.35 -10.99 -6.78
N LEU A 133 6.61 -11.66 -5.66
CA LEU A 133 7.52 -12.80 -5.62
C LEU A 133 6.87 -14.10 -6.11
N TYR A 134 7.67 -14.90 -6.77
CA TYR A 134 7.28 -16.25 -7.15
C TYR A 134 6.96 -17.10 -5.90
N PRO A 135 5.91 -17.94 -5.93
CA PRO A 135 5.63 -18.86 -4.84
C PRO A 135 6.83 -19.76 -4.54
N GLY A 136 7.20 -19.86 -3.26
CA GLY A 136 8.33 -20.69 -2.80
C GLY A 136 9.68 -19.97 -2.76
N VAL A 137 9.80 -18.76 -3.26
CA VAL A 137 11.03 -17.96 -3.10
C VAL A 137 11.06 -17.39 -1.68
N GLN A 138 12.13 -17.72 -0.93
CA GLN A 138 12.41 -17.07 0.33
C GLN A 138 12.96 -15.67 0.08
N LEU A 139 12.29 -14.70 0.67
CA LEU A 139 12.72 -13.32 0.62
C LEU A 139 13.89 -13.12 1.56
N SER A 140 14.98 -12.55 1.05
CA SER A 140 16.02 -11.95 1.87
C SER A 140 16.16 -10.50 1.44
N PHE A 141 15.51 -9.60 2.15
CA PHE A 141 15.43 -8.20 1.74
C PHE A 141 16.03 -7.29 2.83
N PRO A 142 17.02 -6.46 2.48
CA PRO A 142 17.54 -5.46 3.40
C PRO A 142 16.49 -4.37 3.61
N MET A 143 16.16 -4.09 4.84
CA MET A 143 15.25 -3.03 5.24
C MET A 143 15.98 -2.04 6.11
N VAL A 144 15.93 -0.78 5.72
CA VAL A 144 16.52 0.31 6.50
C VAL A 144 15.39 1.04 7.22
N LEU A 145 15.46 1.05 8.54
CA LEU A 145 14.64 1.92 9.38
C LEU A 145 15.55 2.96 10.00
N ASP A 146 15.28 4.21 9.69
CA ASP A 146 15.92 5.32 10.37
C ASP A 146 15.31 5.42 11.77
N GLU A 147 16.19 5.51 12.77
CA GLU A 147 15.84 5.72 14.16
C GLU A 147 14.95 4.62 14.82
N LEU A 148 15.52 3.43 14.97
CA LEU A 148 14.88 2.33 15.70
C LEU A 148 14.54 2.70 17.17
N ALA A 149 15.19 3.69 17.73
CA ALA A 149 14.95 4.20 19.09
C ALA A 149 13.53 4.77 19.30
N SER A 150 12.81 5.08 18.22
CA SER A 150 11.42 5.52 18.30
C SER A 150 10.42 4.37 18.51
N VAL A 151 10.85 3.13 18.36
CA VAL A 151 10.03 1.94 18.65
C VAL A 151 10.19 1.57 20.12
N ASP A 152 9.08 1.26 20.78
CA ASP A 152 9.11 0.80 22.17
C ASP A 152 10.04 -0.42 22.32
N ILE A 153 11.08 -0.26 23.15
CA ILE A 153 12.12 -1.28 23.38
C ILE A 153 11.50 -2.62 23.82
N SER A 154 10.39 -2.60 24.55
CA SER A 154 9.70 -3.81 24.99
C SER A 154 9.14 -4.65 23.84
N GLN A 155 8.83 -4.02 22.71
CA GLN A 155 8.25 -4.68 21.53
C GLN A 155 9.32 -5.06 20.48
N MET A 156 10.54 -4.59 20.66
CA MET A 156 11.62 -4.81 19.72
C MET A 156 11.89 -6.29 19.43
N PRO A 157 12.00 -7.19 20.43
CA PRO A 157 12.28 -8.60 20.17
C PRO A 157 11.20 -9.26 19.31
N SER A 158 9.94 -8.97 19.57
CA SER A 158 8.82 -9.54 18.80
C SER A 158 8.77 -8.99 17.38
N LEU A 159 9.12 -7.73 17.18
CA LEU A 159 9.24 -7.11 15.87
C LEU A 159 10.37 -7.76 15.06
N LEU A 160 11.55 -7.88 15.63
CA LEU A 160 12.72 -8.48 14.97
C LEU A 160 12.45 -9.94 14.57
N GLU A 161 11.85 -10.73 15.47
CA GLU A 161 11.48 -12.11 15.17
C GLU A 161 10.46 -12.20 14.03
N ARG A 162 9.46 -11.32 14.01
CA ARG A 162 8.46 -11.25 12.95
C ARG A 162 9.09 -10.88 11.61
N LEU A 163 9.96 -9.87 11.58
CA LEU A 163 10.68 -9.44 10.38
C LEU A 163 11.56 -10.57 9.84
N ARG A 164 12.30 -11.23 10.71
CA ARG A 164 13.16 -12.36 10.35
C ARG A 164 12.35 -13.52 9.75
N LYS A 165 11.23 -13.90 10.36
CA LYS A 165 10.31 -14.91 9.82
C LYS A 165 9.77 -14.54 8.43
N GLN A 166 9.69 -13.24 8.16
CA GLN A 166 9.23 -12.69 6.89
C GLN A 166 10.36 -12.49 5.87
N GLY A 167 11.61 -12.82 6.24
CA GLY A 167 12.77 -12.70 5.36
C GLY A 167 13.37 -11.31 5.27
N PHE A 168 13.07 -10.42 6.21
CA PHE A 168 13.68 -9.08 6.27
C PHE A 168 14.92 -9.07 7.15
N ASN A 169 15.99 -8.49 6.63
CA ASN A 169 17.18 -8.12 7.39
C ASN A 169 17.09 -6.63 7.71
N LEU A 170 16.90 -6.32 8.98
CA LEU A 170 16.75 -4.94 9.44
C LEU A 170 18.10 -4.30 9.69
N PHE A 171 18.31 -3.13 9.08
CA PHE A 171 19.41 -2.22 9.34
C PHE A 171 18.85 -0.93 9.93
N SER A 172 19.40 -0.50 11.05
CA SER A 172 18.94 0.74 11.68
C SER A 172 20.09 1.45 12.40
N ALA A 173 19.99 2.77 12.49
CA ALA A 173 20.78 3.55 13.41
C ALA A 173 20.00 3.76 14.71
N ALA A 174 20.69 3.69 15.85
CA ALA A 174 20.10 3.97 17.15
C ALA A 174 21.12 4.72 18.02
N THR A 175 20.63 5.66 18.81
CA THR A 175 21.45 6.41 19.77
C THR A 175 21.73 5.62 21.06
N HIS A 176 21.02 4.52 21.27
CA HIS A 176 21.11 3.65 22.44
C HIS A 176 21.31 2.20 22.01
N SER A 177 21.90 1.38 22.87
CA SER A 177 22.02 -0.06 22.59
C SER A 177 20.63 -0.68 22.42
N ALA A 178 20.38 -1.21 21.24
CA ALA A 178 19.18 -1.94 20.91
C ALA A 178 19.44 -3.45 20.97
N SER A 179 18.38 -4.24 21.14
CA SER A 179 18.47 -5.70 21.02
C SER A 179 18.66 -6.08 19.54
N ALA A 180 19.91 -6.05 19.08
CA ALA A 180 20.27 -6.41 17.71
C ALA A 180 21.24 -7.60 17.73
N GLU A 181 21.23 -8.41 16.67
CA GLU A 181 22.18 -9.54 16.54
C GLU A 181 23.61 -9.04 16.32
N VAL A 182 23.78 -7.94 15.61
CA VAL A 182 25.07 -7.31 15.33
C VAL A 182 24.96 -5.81 15.55
N ILE A 183 25.87 -5.27 16.33
CA ILE A 183 25.93 -3.84 16.65
C ILE A 183 27.29 -3.30 16.19
N TYR A 184 27.26 -2.25 15.35
CA TYR A 184 28.44 -1.47 14.99
C TYR A 184 28.38 -0.13 15.71
N LEU A 185 29.38 0.12 16.54
CA LEU A 185 29.56 1.42 17.19
C LEU A 185 30.23 2.39 16.23
N ILE A 186 29.52 3.46 15.89
CA ILE A 186 30.03 4.54 15.04
C ILE A 186 30.21 5.77 15.93
N GLY A 187 31.44 6.21 16.14
CA GLY A 187 31.75 7.40 16.94
C GLY A 187 33.23 7.71 16.99
N ARG A 188 33.56 8.91 17.42
CA ARG A 188 34.95 9.21 17.77
C ARG A 188 35.29 8.56 19.12
N HIS A 189 36.24 7.69 19.15
CA HIS A 189 36.96 7.40 20.42
C HIS A 189 37.59 8.72 20.86
N LEU A 190 37.03 9.34 21.87
CA LEU A 190 37.80 10.30 22.67
C LEU A 190 38.70 9.45 23.56
N GLU A 191 40.00 9.42 23.24
CA GLU A 191 41.03 8.95 24.12
C GLU A 191 41.09 9.85 25.36
#